data_c7189327b202d0c77dfef170d67afe80
#
_entry.id   c7189327b202d0c77dfef170d67afe80
#
_cell.length_a   1.000
_cell.length_b   1.000
_cell.length_c   1.000
_cell.angle_alpha   90.00
_cell.angle_beta   90.00
_cell.angle_gamma   90.00
#
_symmetry.space_group_name_H-M   'P 1'
#
loop_
_entity.id
_entity.type
_entity.pdbx_description
1 polymer ?
#
loop_
_entity_poly.entity_id
_entity_poly.type
_entity_poly.pdbx_seq_one_letter_code
_entity_poly.pdbx_strand_id
1 'polypeptide(L)'
;LGRGRFVFTDDYSVFDWGKMPDEIPGKGASLCAMGAYNFERFEDAGIPTHYAGVVDSNGDVVPLEDTDVPPEEMAIELATVPDLPHDGRDYDYDAYYAAARDNVLVPLEIVFRNSVPVGSSLRGRATPAECCLDYDDWPDEPVSLPEPVVEFSTKLEEGDRYLDREEAARIAGPAALDDLESVALRVNELVTDRAAEGGLTHQDGKIECILADGEVTVADVAGTFDENRFEYDGQQVSKEVVRQYYKKTQPDWVDAVADAKTRAKAEDVADWKSLCEREPNPLPDSVVRATSDLYRAGANTYTGIEFFDAPSLAEAVDAVRDL
;
A
#
# COMPACT_ATOMS: atom_id res chain seq x y z
N LEU A 1 7.15 20.26 13.30
CA LEU A 1 8.05 19.95 12.19
C LEU A 1 7.76 20.78 10.93
N GLY A 2 6.52 21.17 10.67
CA GLY A 2 6.09 21.91 9.51
C GLY A 2 5.46 21.05 8.43
N ARG A 3 5.24 21.64 7.25
CA ARG A 3 4.60 20.98 6.11
C ARG A 3 5.63 20.54 5.07
N GLY A 4 5.34 19.44 4.42
CA GLY A 4 6.04 18.90 3.26
C GLY A 4 5.10 18.63 2.12
N ARG A 5 5.62 18.04 1.04
CA ARG A 5 4.83 17.59 -0.10
C ARG A 5 5.26 16.20 -0.51
N PHE A 6 4.30 15.33 -0.78
CA PHE A 6 4.51 14.17 -1.61
C PHE A 6 4.36 14.56 -3.07
N VAL A 7 5.31 14.17 -3.89
CA VAL A 7 5.25 14.29 -5.35
C VAL A 7 5.05 12.89 -5.91
N PHE A 8 3.89 12.65 -6.50
CA PHE A 8 3.54 11.36 -7.07
C PHE A 8 4.08 11.27 -8.49
N THR A 9 4.85 10.26 -8.76
CA THR A 9 5.46 10.02 -10.07
C THR A 9 4.81 8.82 -10.77
N ASP A 10 4.99 8.74 -12.07
CA ASP A 10 4.54 7.61 -12.89
C ASP A 10 5.46 6.39 -12.77
N ASP A 11 6.49 6.48 -11.95
CA ASP A 11 7.35 5.36 -11.59
C ASP A 11 6.57 4.28 -10.87
N TYR A 12 6.94 3.03 -11.07
CA TYR A 12 6.38 1.90 -10.33
C TYR A 12 7.47 0.96 -9.83
N SER A 13 7.12 0.17 -8.84
CA SER A 13 7.99 -0.86 -8.27
C SER A 13 7.20 -2.15 -8.08
N VAL A 14 7.80 -3.27 -8.49
CA VAL A 14 7.31 -4.62 -8.21
C VAL A 14 8.45 -5.48 -7.68
N PHE A 15 8.14 -6.44 -6.80
CA PHE A 15 9.07 -7.37 -6.17
C PHE A 15 10.23 -6.67 -5.41
N ASP A 16 9.99 -5.46 -4.89
CA ASP A 16 10.95 -4.61 -4.18
C ASP A 16 12.19 -4.24 -5.02
N TRP A 17 12.04 -4.29 -6.35
CA TRP A 17 13.11 -3.93 -7.28
C TRP A 17 13.51 -2.46 -7.19
N GLY A 18 12.62 -1.60 -6.72
CA GLY A 18 12.70 -0.16 -6.80
C GLY A 18 12.22 0.33 -8.17
N LYS A 19 12.77 1.42 -8.69
CA LYS A 19 12.35 1.98 -9.97
C LYS A 19 12.51 0.95 -11.09
N MET A 20 11.40 0.66 -11.77
CA MET A 20 11.35 -0.20 -12.95
C MET A 20 11.81 0.55 -14.21
N PRO A 21 12.10 -0.17 -15.33
CA PRO A 21 12.62 0.47 -16.56
C PRO A 21 11.67 1.45 -17.24
N ASP A 22 10.37 1.30 -16.99
CA ASP A 22 9.30 2.09 -17.62
C ASP A 22 8.59 2.98 -16.62
N GLU A 23 7.74 3.86 -17.13
CA GLU A 23 6.77 4.65 -16.39
C GLU A 23 5.36 4.27 -16.87
N ILE A 24 4.37 4.39 -15.97
CA ILE A 24 2.95 4.16 -16.29
C ILE A 24 2.25 5.53 -16.27
N PRO A 25 2.03 6.17 -17.44
CA PRO A 25 1.52 7.53 -17.53
C PRO A 25 0.19 7.72 -16.80
N GLY A 26 0.12 8.72 -15.92
CA GLY A 26 -1.05 9.05 -15.12
C GLY A 26 -1.24 8.20 -13.86
N LYS A 27 -0.34 7.23 -13.60
CA LYS A 27 -0.37 6.45 -12.36
C LYS A 27 -0.18 7.34 -11.13
N GLY A 28 0.82 8.22 -11.15
CA GLY A 28 1.10 9.12 -10.03
C GLY A 28 -0.10 9.98 -9.68
N ALA A 29 -0.67 10.67 -10.67
CA ALA A 29 -1.86 11.49 -10.48
C ALA A 29 -3.08 10.68 -10.00
N SER A 30 -3.27 9.44 -10.50
CA SER A 30 -4.33 8.55 -10.05
C SER A 30 -4.19 8.18 -8.57
N LEU A 31 -2.97 7.86 -8.11
CA LEU A 31 -2.70 7.55 -6.72
C LEU A 31 -2.86 8.78 -5.82
N CYS A 32 -2.42 9.96 -6.28
CA CYS A 32 -2.60 11.21 -5.56
C CYS A 32 -4.09 11.53 -5.35
N ALA A 33 -4.89 11.45 -6.42
CA ALA A 33 -6.33 11.68 -6.35
C ALA A 33 -7.05 10.70 -5.42
N MET A 34 -6.74 9.39 -5.52
CA MET A 34 -7.33 8.37 -4.63
C MET A 34 -6.92 8.57 -3.17
N GLY A 35 -5.63 8.84 -2.92
CA GLY A 35 -5.12 9.06 -1.57
C GLY A 35 -5.74 10.30 -0.91
N ALA A 36 -5.80 11.43 -1.63
CA ALA A 36 -6.42 12.65 -1.16
C ALA A 36 -7.92 12.44 -0.86
N TYR A 37 -8.64 11.80 -1.76
CA TYR A 37 -10.05 11.46 -1.58
C TYR A 37 -10.28 10.64 -0.30
N ASN A 38 -9.43 9.65 -0.05
CA ASN A 38 -9.54 8.82 1.15
C ASN A 38 -9.21 9.62 2.41
N PHE A 39 -8.16 10.43 2.41
CA PHE A 39 -7.84 11.26 3.57
C PHE A 39 -8.96 12.23 3.94
N GLU A 40 -9.57 12.91 2.97
CA GLU A 40 -10.71 13.78 3.24
C GLU A 40 -11.88 12.99 3.83
N ARG A 41 -12.18 11.79 3.34
CA ARG A 41 -13.21 10.92 3.92
C ARG A 41 -12.86 10.42 5.32
N PHE A 42 -11.59 10.15 5.60
CA PHE A 42 -11.15 9.74 6.94
C PHE A 42 -11.34 10.89 7.94
N GLU A 43 -10.96 12.11 7.56
CA GLU A 43 -11.15 13.30 8.39
C GLU A 43 -12.63 13.59 8.64
N ASP A 44 -13.48 13.48 7.62
CA ASP A 44 -14.94 13.62 7.76
C ASP A 44 -15.53 12.57 8.71
N ALA A 45 -14.93 11.37 8.77
CA ALA A 45 -15.30 10.32 9.73
C ALA A 45 -14.64 10.49 11.10
N GLY A 46 -13.86 11.56 11.32
CA GLY A 46 -13.16 11.85 12.57
C GLY A 46 -11.95 10.94 12.81
N ILE A 47 -11.28 10.47 11.75
CA ILE A 47 -9.98 9.81 11.82
C ILE A 47 -8.92 10.84 11.47
N PRO A 48 -8.00 11.19 12.39
CA PRO A 48 -6.94 12.16 12.11
C PRO A 48 -6.01 11.65 11.01
N THR A 49 -5.58 12.56 10.13
CA THR A 49 -4.59 12.26 9.08
C THR A 49 -3.50 13.32 9.05
N HIS A 50 -2.38 13.03 8.40
CA HIS A 50 -1.34 14.02 8.17
C HIS A 50 -1.58 14.87 6.91
N TYR A 51 -2.67 14.62 6.19
CA TYR A 51 -3.04 15.31 4.97
C TYR A 51 -3.36 16.78 5.22
N ALA A 52 -2.99 17.66 4.29
CA ALA A 52 -3.25 19.08 4.38
C ALA A 52 -3.88 19.68 3.11
N GLY A 53 -4.11 18.86 2.10
CA GLY A 53 -4.70 19.25 0.82
C GLY A 53 -3.89 18.78 -0.38
N VAL A 54 -4.44 18.90 -1.58
CA VAL A 54 -3.71 18.73 -2.84
C VAL A 54 -3.14 20.06 -3.31
N VAL A 55 -2.17 20.04 -4.20
CA VAL A 55 -1.59 21.24 -4.78
C VAL A 55 -2.20 21.45 -6.16
N ASP A 56 -2.86 22.61 -6.35
CA ASP A 56 -3.48 22.98 -7.62
C ASP A 56 -2.45 23.48 -8.66
N SER A 57 -2.93 23.79 -9.85
CA SER A 57 -2.10 24.32 -10.96
C SER A 57 -1.44 25.68 -10.67
N ASN A 58 -1.88 26.42 -9.65
CA ASN A 58 -1.29 27.68 -9.21
C ASN A 58 -0.23 27.48 -8.12
N GLY A 59 -0.10 26.25 -7.58
CA GLY A 59 0.76 25.93 -6.46
C GLY A 59 0.12 26.16 -5.09
N ASP A 60 -1.17 26.44 -5.05
CA ASP A 60 -1.93 26.62 -3.81
C ASP A 60 -2.41 25.27 -3.27
N VAL A 61 -2.48 25.16 -1.94
CA VAL A 61 -3.00 23.95 -1.27
C VAL A 61 -4.51 24.10 -1.11
N VAL A 62 -5.25 23.18 -1.72
CA VAL A 62 -6.71 23.21 -1.79
C VAL A 62 -7.30 21.83 -1.48
N PRO A 63 -8.59 21.72 -1.11
CA PRO A 63 -9.30 20.45 -1.09
C PRO A 63 -9.33 19.79 -2.48
N LEU A 64 -9.48 18.48 -2.52
CA LEU A 64 -9.50 17.72 -3.79
C LEU A 64 -10.63 18.18 -4.72
N GLU A 65 -11.79 18.54 -4.18
CA GLU A 65 -12.95 19.01 -4.95
C GLU A 65 -12.73 20.35 -5.64
N ASP A 66 -11.77 21.15 -5.18
CA ASP A 66 -11.47 22.49 -5.69
C ASP A 66 -10.41 22.48 -6.82
N THR A 67 -9.87 21.29 -7.19
CA THR A 67 -8.92 21.18 -8.31
C THR A 67 -9.61 20.80 -9.63
N ASP A 68 -9.27 21.53 -10.70
CA ASP A 68 -9.80 21.28 -12.06
C ASP A 68 -8.96 20.26 -12.87
N VAL A 69 -7.82 19.82 -12.32
CA VAL A 69 -6.88 18.91 -12.98
C VAL A 69 -6.49 17.77 -12.03
N PRO A 70 -6.11 16.59 -12.54
CA PRO A 70 -5.60 15.52 -11.68
C PRO A 70 -4.41 16.02 -10.87
N PRO A 71 -4.46 15.95 -9.52
CA PRO A 71 -3.34 16.41 -8.69
C PRO A 71 -2.16 15.43 -8.78
N GLU A 72 -0.94 15.96 -8.78
CA GLU A 72 0.30 15.16 -8.71
C GLU A 72 1.07 15.42 -7.41
N GLU A 73 0.65 16.41 -6.62
CA GLU A 73 1.26 16.74 -5.34
C GLU A 73 0.23 16.80 -4.22
N MET A 74 0.62 16.28 -3.06
CA MET A 74 -0.17 16.30 -1.83
C MET A 74 0.63 17.01 -0.74
N ALA A 75 0.06 18.02 -0.13
CA ALA A 75 0.63 18.67 1.04
C ALA A 75 0.34 17.85 2.29
N ILE A 76 1.34 17.68 3.13
CA ILE A 76 1.27 16.88 4.35
C ILE A 76 1.92 17.57 5.54
N GLU A 77 1.52 17.22 6.74
CA GLU A 77 2.26 17.53 7.96
C GLU A 77 3.38 16.52 8.16
N LEU A 78 4.59 17.03 8.41
CA LEU A 78 5.79 16.19 8.53
C LEU A 78 5.84 15.49 9.89
N ALA A 79 6.30 14.26 9.88
CA ALA A 79 6.65 13.48 11.06
C ALA A 79 8.17 13.27 11.17
N THR A 80 8.64 13.00 12.38
CA THR A 80 10.01 12.56 12.61
C THR A 80 10.10 11.06 12.29
N VAL A 81 11.13 10.69 11.55
CA VAL A 81 11.51 9.29 11.32
C VAL A 81 12.97 9.17 11.78
N PRO A 82 13.21 8.86 13.06
CA PRO A 82 14.57 8.64 13.55
C PRO A 82 15.26 7.46 12.86
N ASP A 83 16.58 7.44 12.85
CA ASP A 83 17.29 6.22 12.50
C ASP A 83 16.95 5.14 13.54
N LEU A 84 16.72 3.90 13.07
CA LEU A 84 16.52 2.73 13.92
C LEU A 84 17.88 2.05 14.15
N PRO A 85 18.51 2.22 15.35
CA PRO A 85 19.78 1.59 15.61
C PRO A 85 19.66 0.07 15.67
N HIS A 86 20.67 -0.65 15.16
CA HIS A 86 20.68 -2.11 15.19
C HIS A 86 22.10 -2.68 15.23
N ASP A 87 22.22 -3.89 15.79
CA ASP A 87 23.40 -4.74 15.68
C ASP A 87 22.99 -6.09 15.06
N GLY A 88 23.34 -6.28 13.81
CA GLY A 88 22.76 -7.35 12.99
C GLY A 88 21.24 -7.17 12.87
N ARG A 89 20.48 -8.12 13.41
CA ARG A 89 19.00 -8.09 13.43
C ARG A 89 18.39 -7.73 14.78
N ASP A 90 19.20 -7.26 15.72
CA ASP A 90 18.73 -6.77 17.00
C ASP A 90 18.53 -5.25 16.90
N TYR A 91 17.27 -4.83 16.77
CA TYR A 91 16.86 -3.45 16.55
C TYR A 91 16.47 -2.78 17.88
N ASP A 92 16.99 -1.57 18.12
CA ASP A 92 16.78 -0.79 19.35
C ASP A 92 15.61 0.22 19.17
N TYR A 93 14.39 -0.23 19.37
CA TYR A 93 13.20 0.62 19.29
C TYR A 93 13.11 1.62 20.45
N ASP A 94 13.74 1.34 21.59
CA ASP A 94 13.79 2.29 22.70
C ASP A 94 14.66 3.50 22.32
N ALA A 95 15.81 3.28 21.69
CA ALA A 95 16.65 4.34 21.17
C ALA A 95 15.97 5.10 20.02
N TYR A 96 15.19 4.41 19.17
CA TYR A 96 14.38 5.05 18.13
C TYR A 96 13.43 6.09 18.72
N TYR A 97 12.62 5.70 19.72
CA TYR A 97 11.67 6.61 20.35
C TYR A 97 12.35 7.67 21.23
N ALA A 98 13.49 7.37 21.85
CA ALA A 98 14.27 8.35 22.58
C ALA A 98 14.85 9.45 21.69
N ALA A 99 15.12 9.16 20.42
CA ALA A 99 15.55 10.13 19.43
C ALA A 99 14.40 10.91 18.77
N ALA A 100 13.17 10.43 18.91
CA ALA A 100 11.97 11.10 18.40
C ALA A 100 11.77 12.46 19.07
N ARG A 101 11.16 13.38 18.32
CA ARG A 101 10.73 14.66 18.87
C ARG A 101 9.21 14.67 18.88
N ASP A 102 8.58 15.70 18.41
CA ASP A 102 7.11 15.80 18.41
C ASP A 102 6.45 14.64 17.64
N ASN A 103 5.86 14.85 16.51
CA ASN A 103 5.23 13.81 15.69
C ASN A 103 6.25 12.75 15.25
N VAL A 104 6.00 11.47 15.49
CA VAL A 104 6.91 10.37 15.15
C VAL A 104 6.18 9.26 14.41
N LEU A 105 6.84 8.70 13.38
CA LEU A 105 6.34 7.52 12.69
C LEU A 105 6.29 6.34 13.67
N VAL A 106 5.15 5.66 13.73
CA VAL A 106 5.08 4.35 14.38
C VAL A 106 5.75 3.34 13.44
N PRO A 107 6.82 2.63 13.85
CA PRO A 107 7.63 1.81 12.95
C PRO A 107 6.97 0.47 12.63
N LEU A 108 5.68 0.50 12.34
CA LEU A 108 4.83 -0.63 11.96
C LEU A 108 4.05 -0.32 10.69
N GLU A 109 3.85 -1.33 9.86
CA GLU A 109 2.76 -1.38 8.89
C GLU A 109 1.59 -2.13 9.53
N ILE A 110 0.39 -1.57 9.41
CA ILE A 110 -0.84 -2.16 9.90
C ILE A 110 -1.61 -2.67 8.69
N VAL A 111 -1.65 -3.99 8.55
CA VAL A 111 -2.26 -4.68 7.41
C VAL A 111 -3.64 -5.17 7.81
N PHE A 112 -4.64 -4.88 7.01
CA PHE A 112 -6.00 -5.40 7.17
C PHE A 112 -6.40 -6.24 5.95
N ARG A 113 -7.13 -7.35 6.22
CA ARG A 113 -7.53 -8.29 5.17
C ARG A 113 -9.01 -8.61 5.27
N ASN A 114 -9.71 -8.47 4.15
CA ASN A 114 -11.11 -8.86 3.97
C ASN A 114 -11.22 -10.21 3.26
N SER A 115 -10.13 -10.66 2.62
CA SER A 115 -10.04 -11.95 1.95
C SER A 115 -8.63 -12.53 1.99
N VAL A 116 -8.52 -13.83 1.71
CA VAL A 116 -7.27 -14.58 1.71
C VAL A 116 -7.10 -15.27 0.34
N PRO A 117 -6.44 -14.63 -0.63
CA PRO A 117 -6.11 -15.24 -1.91
C PRO A 117 -5.24 -16.50 -1.74
N VAL A 118 -5.19 -17.37 -2.76
CA VAL A 118 -4.41 -18.63 -2.71
C VAL A 118 -2.92 -18.37 -2.40
N GLY A 119 -2.34 -17.31 -2.95
CA GLY A 119 -0.93 -16.93 -2.69
C GLY A 119 -0.72 -16.03 -1.48
N SER A 120 -1.70 -15.85 -0.60
CA SER A 120 -1.57 -14.99 0.57
C SER A 120 -0.57 -15.58 1.58
N SER A 121 0.35 -14.73 2.04
CA SER A 121 1.31 -15.10 3.09
C SER A 121 0.65 -15.42 4.44
N LEU A 122 -0.59 -14.97 4.67
CA LEU A 122 -1.38 -15.30 5.86
C LEU A 122 -1.61 -16.82 5.98
N ARG A 123 -1.77 -17.53 4.85
CA ARG A 123 -1.96 -18.99 4.85
C ARG A 123 -0.81 -19.77 5.47
N GLY A 124 0.38 -19.19 5.50
CA GLY A 124 1.56 -19.79 6.14
C GLY A 124 1.74 -19.39 7.61
N ARG A 125 0.92 -18.46 8.13
CA ARG A 125 1.06 -17.93 9.50
C ARG A 125 -0.15 -18.20 10.37
N ALA A 126 -1.33 -18.35 9.78
CA ALA A 126 -2.57 -18.60 10.48
C ALA A 126 -3.31 -19.78 9.89
N THR A 127 -4.06 -20.49 10.71
CA THR A 127 -5.01 -21.52 10.29
C THR A 127 -6.36 -20.90 9.92
N PRO A 128 -7.22 -21.57 9.11
CA PRO A 128 -8.56 -21.08 8.84
C PRO A 128 -9.38 -20.81 10.11
N ALA A 129 -9.27 -21.66 11.12
CA ALA A 129 -9.98 -21.53 12.39
C ALA A 129 -9.60 -20.26 13.16
N GLU A 130 -8.33 -19.84 13.11
CA GLU A 130 -7.87 -18.55 13.70
C GLU A 130 -8.45 -17.34 12.96
N CYS A 131 -8.89 -17.55 11.71
CA CYS A 131 -9.58 -16.53 10.90
C CYS A 131 -11.12 -16.71 10.94
N CYS A 132 -11.66 -17.40 11.93
CA CYS A 132 -13.09 -17.65 12.11
C CYS A 132 -13.75 -18.40 10.92
N LEU A 133 -13.00 -19.22 10.21
CA LEU A 133 -13.48 -20.04 9.10
C LEU A 133 -13.65 -21.49 9.51
N ASP A 134 -14.70 -22.14 8.98
CA ASP A 134 -15.02 -23.55 9.25
C ASP A 134 -14.38 -24.47 8.18
N TYR A 135 -13.04 -24.44 8.11
CA TYR A 135 -12.23 -25.31 7.26
C TYR A 135 -11.15 -25.98 8.10
N ASP A 136 -10.86 -27.25 7.85
CA ASP A 136 -9.72 -27.94 8.48
C ASP A 136 -8.38 -27.43 7.94
N ASP A 137 -8.32 -27.21 6.61
CA ASP A 137 -7.15 -26.67 5.89
C ASP A 137 -7.59 -25.55 4.93
N TRP A 138 -6.64 -24.70 4.51
CA TRP A 138 -6.92 -23.65 3.53
C TRP A 138 -7.35 -24.26 2.19
N PRO A 139 -8.51 -23.85 1.62
CA PRO A 139 -8.93 -24.32 0.31
C PRO A 139 -8.04 -23.78 -0.82
N ASP A 140 -8.02 -24.48 -1.96
CA ASP A 140 -7.26 -24.08 -3.16
C ASP A 140 -7.90 -22.91 -3.95
N GLU A 141 -8.79 -22.17 -3.32
CA GLU A 141 -9.47 -21.01 -3.88
C GLU A 141 -9.37 -19.81 -2.93
N PRO A 142 -9.57 -18.56 -3.41
CA PRO A 142 -9.66 -17.38 -2.55
C PRO A 142 -10.82 -17.51 -1.56
N VAL A 143 -10.61 -17.04 -0.33
CA VAL A 143 -11.61 -17.11 0.74
C VAL A 143 -11.92 -15.70 1.24
N SER A 144 -13.20 -15.34 1.31
CA SER A 144 -13.63 -14.13 2.00
C SER A 144 -13.65 -14.37 3.51
N LEU A 145 -13.18 -13.41 4.27
CA LEU A 145 -13.18 -13.48 5.74
C LEU A 145 -14.52 -12.99 6.28
N PRO A 146 -15.07 -13.63 7.33
CA PRO A 146 -16.31 -13.17 7.96
C PRO A 146 -16.15 -11.84 8.70
N GLU A 147 -14.95 -11.59 9.22
CA GLU A 147 -14.52 -10.34 9.82
C GLU A 147 -13.11 -10.01 9.33
N PRO A 148 -12.74 -8.72 9.17
CA PRO A 148 -11.38 -8.35 8.77
C PRO A 148 -10.33 -8.85 9.76
N VAL A 149 -9.22 -9.40 9.25
CA VAL A 149 -8.06 -9.75 10.05
C VAL A 149 -7.05 -8.62 9.99
N VAL A 150 -6.58 -8.15 11.16
CA VAL A 150 -5.50 -7.16 11.27
C VAL A 150 -4.21 -7.86 11.67
N GLU A 151 -3.14 -7.58 10.94
CA GLU A 151 -1.78 -8.03 11.20
C GLU A 151 -0.84 -6.82 11.30
N PHE A 152 0.26 -6.99 12.00
CA PHE A 152 1.31 -5.98 12.12
C PHE A 152 2.60 -6.51 11.51
N SER A 153 3.30 -5.68 10.76
CA SER A 153 4.66 -5.95 10.29
C SER A 153 5.61 -4.80 10.60
N THR A 154 6.90 -5.10 10.68
CA THR A 154 7.92 -4.07 10.87
C THR A 154 8.04 -3.20 9.63
N LYS A 155 8.31 -1.89 9.83
CA LYS A 155 8.46 -0.93 8.73
C LYS A 155 9.91 -0.57 8.43
N LEU A 156 10.74 -0.45 9.44
CA LEU A 156 12.10 0.12 9.32
C LEU A 156 13.22 -0.94 9.39
N GLU A 157 12.87 -2.21 9.55
CA GLU A 157 13.84 -3.31 9.48
C GLU A 157 14.26 -3.58 8.03
N GLU A 158 15.35 -4.29 7.79
CA GLU A 158 15.85 -4.63 6.44
C GLU A 158 14.83 -5.42 5.59
N GLY A 159 13.79 -5.97 6.18
CA GLY A 159 12.71 -6.68 5.50
C GLY A 159 11.50 -6.80 6.39
N ASP A 160 10.32 -6.73 5.78
CA ASP A 160 9.04 -6.82 6.48
C ASP A 160 8.92 -8.14 7.22
N ARG A 161 8.70 -8.06 8.52
CA ARG A 161 8.53 -9.19 9.42
C ARG A 161 7.20 -9.09 10.14
N TYR A 162 6.32 -10.06 9.92
CA TYR A 162 5.05 -10.14 10.64
C TYR A 162 5.28 -10.50 12.11
N LEU A 163 4.51 -9.87 12.98
CA LEU A 163 4.70 -9.87 14.42
C LEU A 163 3.54 -10.54 15.14
N ASP A 164 3.83 -11.16 16.27
CA ASP A 164 2.77 -11.44 17.23
C ASP A 164 2.34 -10.15 17.97
N ARG A 165 1.22 -10.24 18.68
CA ARG A 165 0.62 -9.06 19.34
C ARG A 165 1.52 -8.48 20.45
N GLU A 166 2.26 -9.32 21.17
CA GLU A 166 3.14 -8.86 22.25
C GLU A 166 4.34 -8.09 21.69
N GLU A 167 4.94 -8.61 20.65
CA GLU A 167 6.06 -7.96 19.96
C GLU A 167 5.61 -6.68 19.22
N ALA A 168 4.46 -6.71 18.54
CA ALA A 168 3.88 -5.53 17.93
C ALA A 168 3.62 -4.40 18.93
N ALA A 169 3.07 -4.74 20.11
CA ALA A 169 2.86 -3.76 21.17
C ALA A 169 4.16 -3.16 21.70
N ARG A 170 5.23 -3.97 21.83
CA ARG A 170 6.55 -3.48 22.22
C ARG A 170 7.14 -2.51 21.17
N ILE A 171 7.00 -2.83 19.88
CA ILE A 171 7.51 -2.02 18.78
C ILE A 171 6.68 -0.75 18.60
N ALA A 172 5.36 -0.80 18.79
CA ALA A 172 4.48 0.37 18.77
C ALA A 172 4.88 1.43 19.80
N GLY A 173 5.57 1.03 20.87
CA GLY A 173 6.12 1.93 21.89
C GLY A 173 5.03 2.74 22.59
N PRO A 174 5.04 4.08 22.49
CA PRO A 174 4.03 4.92 23.14
C PRO A 174 2.65 4.86 22.46
N ALA A 175 2.52 4.34 21.24
CA ALA A 175 1.24 4.15 20.57
C ALA A 175 0.54 2.91 21.13
N ALA A 176 -0.72 3.03 21.54
CA ALA A 176 -1.49 1.89 21.98
C ALA A 176 -1.85 1.00 20.77
N LEU A 177 -1.53 -0.29 20.86
CA LEU A 177 -1.77 -1.23 19.75
C LEU A 177 -3.27 -1.34 19.42
N ASP A 178 -4.13 -1.26 20.44
CA ASP A 178 -5.59 -1.30 20.27
C ASP A 178 -6.12 -0.07 19.52
N ASP A 179 -5.48 1.10 19.68
CA ASP A 179 -5.82 2.31 18.94
C ASP A 179 -5.39 2.18 17.47
N LEU A 180 -4.20 1.65 17.20
CA LEU A 180 -3.72 1.35 15.84
C LEU A 180 -4.65 0.37 15.12
N GLU A 181 -5.05 -0.71 15.78
CA GLU A 181 -5.98 -1.69 15.25
C GLU A 181 -7.37 -1.08 14.99
N SER A 182 -7.88 -0.28 15.92
CA SER A 182 -9.17 0.40 15.78
C SER A 182 -9.17 1.38 14.59
N VAL A 183 -8.12 2.16 14.42
CA VAL A 183 -7.96 3.07 13.28
C VAL A 183 -7.89 2.27 11.97
N ALA A 184 -7.10 1.20 11.92
CA ALA A 184 -6.98 0.36 10.73
C ALA A 184 -8.33 -0.28 10.31
N LEU A 185 -9.11 -0.77 11.27
CA LEU A 185 -10.45 -1.33 10.99
C LEU A 185 -11.42 -0.27 10.46
N ARG A 186 -11.40 0.94 11.03
CA ARG A 186 -12.24 2.05 10.54
C ARG A 186 -11.83 2.51 9.14
N VAL A 187 -10.54 2.61 8.87
CA VAL A 187 -10.01 2.89 7.52
C VAL A 187 -10.43 1.80 6.53
N ASN A 188 -10.26 0.52 6.93
CA ASN A 188 -10.70 -0.61 6.10
C ASN A 188 -12.20 -0.54 5.74
N GLU A 189 -13.06 -0.24 6.72
CA GLU A 189 -14.50 -0.08 6.49
C GLU A 189 -14.79 1.01 5.44
N LEU A 190 -14.23 2.21 5.63
CA LEU A 190 -14.44 3.34 4.71
C LEU A 190 -13.93 3.07 3.30
N VAL A 191 -12.77 2.43 3.16
CA VAL A 191 -12.19 2.05 1.86
C VAL A 191 -13.04 0.95 1.20
N THR A 192 -13.52 -0.03 1.97
CA THR A 192 -14.35 -1.13 1.48
C THR A 192 -15.71 -0.63 1.00
N ASP A 193 -16.36 0.23 1.77
CA ASP A 193 -17.64 0.84 1.41
C ASP A 193 -17.50 1.67 0.12
N ARG A 194 -16.45 2.48 0.04
CA ARG A 194 -16.21 3.28 -1.17
C ARG A 194 -15.90 2.43 -2.40
N ALA A 195 -15.11 1.38 -2.23
CA ALA A 195 -14.81 0.43 -3.29
C ALA A 195 -16.11 -0.22 -3.83
N ALA A 196 -16.99 -0.66 -2.92
CA ALA A 196 -18.28 -1.28 -3.28
C ALA A 196 -19.19 -0.31 -4.05
N GLU A 197 -19.24 0.97 -3.70
CA GLU A 197 -19.96 2.01 -4.45
C GLU A 197 -19.46 2.13 -5.91
N GLY A 198 -18.15 1.93 -6.14
CA GLY A 198 -17.54 1.87 -7.47
C GLY A 198 -17.61 0.51 -8.16
N GLY A 199 -18.27 -0.49 -7.56
CA GLY A 199 -18.34 -1.85 -8.08
C GLY A 199 -17.04 -2.65 -7.93
N LEU A 200 -16.14 -2.18 -7.07
CA LEU A 200 -14.88 -2.84 -6.74
C LEU A 200 -15.04 -3.71 -5.49
N THR A 201 -14.31 -4.82 -5.45
CA THR A 201 -14.14 -5.63 -4.24
C THR A 201 -12.81 -5.32 -3.60
N HIS A 202 -12.81 -4.81 -2.37
CA HIS A 202 -11.61 -4.54 -1.60
C HIS A 202 -11.14 -5.82 -0.90
N GLN A 203 -9.96 -6.30 -1.23
CA GLN A 203 -9.44 -7.58 -0.71
C GLN A 203 -8.58 -7.41 0.54
N ASP A 204 -7.67 -6.49 0.53
CA ASP A 204 -6.79 -6.11 1.64
C ASP A 204 -6.11 -4.76 1.39
N GLY A 205 -5.45 -4.28 2.41
CA GLY A 205 -4.64 -3.08 2.33
C GLY A 205 -3.78 -2.91 3.58
N LYS A 206 -3.06 -1.81 3.61
CA LYS A 206 -2.24 -1.41 4.76
C LYS A 206 -2.31 0.09 4.98
N ILE A 207 -2.04 0.48 6.20
CA ILE A 207 -1.79 1.88 6.58
C ILE A 207 -0.51 1.98 7.39
N GLU A 208 0.03 3.19 7.41
CA GLU A 208 1.06 3.63 8.32
C GLU A 208 0.49 4.71 9.23
N CYS A 209 0.98 4.79 10.44
CA CYS A 209 0.53 5.78 11.39
C CYS A 209 1.70 6.55 11.99
N ILE A 210 1.43 7.79 12.35
CA ILE A 210 2.29 8.59 13.21
C ILE A 210 1.61 8.78 14.55
N LEU A 211 2.40 8.97 15.59
CA LEU A 211 1.90 9.46 16.88
C LEU A 211 2.11 10.97 16.90
N ALA A 212 1.02 11.73 16.73
CA ALA A 212 1.02 13.18 16.70
C ALA A 212 0.33 13.73 17.92
N ASP A 213 1.05 14.52 18.75
CA ASP A 213 0.52 15.06 20.01
C ASP A 213 -0.13 14.01 20.94
N GLY A 214 0.32 12.76 20.83
CA GLY A 214 -0.20 11.62 21.60
C GLY A 214 -1.42 10.92 20.99
N GLU A 215 -1.83 11.30 19.77
CA GLU A 215 -2.94 10.70 19.02
C GLU A 215 -2.42 9.91 17.82
N VAL A 216 -3.01 8.74 17.57
CA VAL A 216 -2.74 7.92 16.39
C VAL A 216 -3.34 8.61 15.17
N THR A 217 -2.48 8.98 14.22
CA THR A 217 -2.83 9.74 13.02
C THR A 217 -2.41 8.95 11.78
N VAL A 218 -3.30 8.75 10.81
CA VAL A 218 -2.98 8.02 9.57
C VAL A 218 -2.03 8.84 8.72
N ALA A 219 -1.00 8.20 8.21
CA ALA A 219 0.08 8.83 7.45
C ALA A 219 0.43 8.03 6.18
N ASP A 220 1.47 8.48 5.48
CA ASP A 220 1.90 7.98 4.19
C ASP A 220 0.82 8.12 3.11
N VAL A 221 0.46 7.07 2.41
CA VAL A 221 -0.63 7.02 1.42
C VAL A 221 -1.55 5.86 1.75
N ALA A 222 -2.86 6.08 1.76
CA ALA A 222 -3.83 5.07 2.13
C ALA A 222 -4.96 4.92 1.11
N GLY A 223 -5.48 3.69 0.94
CA GLY A 223 -6.65 3.39 0.12
C GLY A 223 -6.41 3.45 -1.39
N THR A 224 -5.17 3.42 -1.85
CA THR A 224 -4.82 3.50 -3.28
C THR A 224 -4.57 2.13 -3.90
N PHE A 225 -4.48 2.05 -5.22
CA PHE A 225 -4.16 0.81 -5.94
C PHE A 225 -2.74 0.28 -5.69
N ASP A 226 -1.86 1.06 -5.10
CA ASP A 226 -0.53 0.60 -4.72
C ASP A 226 -0.49 0.03 -3.30
N GLU A 227 -1.28 0.59 -2.38
CA GLU A 227 -1.32 0.16 -0.98
C GLU A 227 -2.42 -0.85 -0.68
N ASN A 228 -3.42 -0.96 -1.57
CA ASN A 228 -4.55 -1.86 -1.43
C ASN A 228 -4.71 -2.77 -2.65
N ARG A 229 -5.31 -3.95 -2.45
CA ARG A 229 -5.73 -4.82 -3.54
C ARG A 229 -7.22 -4.70 -3.75
N PHE A 230 -7.58 -4.38 -4.98
CA PHE A 230 -8.97 -4.34 -5.42
C PHE A 230 -9.17 -5.29 -6.59
N GLU A 231 -10.39 -5.75 -6.73
CA GLU A 231 -10.85 -6.60 -7.81
C GLU A 231 -12.10 -6.01 -8.45
N TYR A 232 -12.20 -6.10 -9.77
CA TYR A 232 -13.40 -5.77 -10.53
C TYR A 232 -13.75 -6.96 -11.42
N ASP A 233 -14.93 -7.54 -11.19
CA ASP A 233 -15.42 -8.69 -11.96
C ASP A 233 -14.38 -9.82 -12.09
N GLY A 234 -13.78 -10.22 -10.98
CA GLY A 234 -12.77 -11.29 -10.93
C GLY A 234 -11.36 -10.91 -11.40
N GLN A 235 -11.14 -9.68 -11.84
CA GLN A 235 -9.84 -9.17 -12.28
C GLN A 235 -9.22 -8.25 -11.25
N GLN A 236 -7.96 -8.49 -10.91
CA GLN A 236 -7.17 -7.55 -10.10
C GLN A 236 -7.00 -6.22 -10.83
N VAL A 237 -7.22 -5.11 -10.13
CA VAL A 237 -7.14 -3.75 -10.69
C VAL A 237 -6.09 -2.88 -10.00
N SER A 238 -5.19 -3.49 -9.26
CA SER A 238 -4.06 -2.84 -8.57
C SER A 238 -2.75 -3.13 -9.30
N LYS A 239 -1.63 -2.74 -8.69
CA LYS A 239 -0.27 -3.09 -9.19
C LYS A 239 -0.05 -4.61 -9.36
N GLU A 240 -0.95 -5.44 -8.85
CA GLU A 240 -0.90 -6.89 -9.06
C GLU A 240 -1.02 -7.29 -10.53
N VAL A 241 -1.69 -6.49 -11.37
CA VAL A 241 -1.73 -6.68 -12.83
C VAL A 241 -0.31 -6.73 -13.41
N VAL A 242 0.51 -5.75 -13.06
CA VAL A 242 1.91 -5.68 -13.53
C VAL A 242 2.74 -6.83 -12.95
N ARG A 243 2.54 -7.17 -11.67
CA ARG A 243 3.21 -8.33 -11.05
C ARG A 243 2.90 -9.63 -11.77
N GLN A 244 1.62 -9.87 -12.09
CA GLN A 244 1.21 -11.09 -12.80
C GLN A 244 1.77 -11.11 -14.22
N TYR A 245 1.81 -9.96 -14.90
CA TYR A 245 2.43 -9.86 -16.22
C TYR A 245 3.91 -10.28 -16.20
N TYR A 246 4.69 -9.75 -15.24
CA TYR A 246 6.10 -10.15 -15.10
C TYR A 246 6.26 -11.63 -14.74
N LYS A 247 5.45 -12.17 -13.84
CA LYS A 247 5.46 -13.61 -13.51
C LYS A 247 5.19 -14.49 -14.73
N LYS A 248 4.28 -14.04 -15.60
CA LYS A 248 3.91 -14.77 -16.83
C LYS A 248 4.98 -14.67 -17.92
N THR A 249 5.59 -13.50 -18.11
CA THR A 249 6.44 -13.19 -19.28
C THR A 249 7.93 -13.20 -18.98
N GLN A 250 8.33 -12.97 -17.72
CA GLN A 250 9.73 -12.93 -17.28
C GLN A 250 9.94 -13.78 -16.00
N PRO A 251 9.49 -15.05 -15.98
CA PRO A 251 9.60 -15.90 -14.78
C PRO A 251 11.06 -16.07 -14.31
N ASP A 252 11.99 -16.17 -15.24
CA ASP A 252 13.42 -16.28 -14.91
C ASP A 252 13.97 -15.08 -14.12
N TRP A 253 13.47 -13.87 -14.38
CA TRP A 253 13.86 -12.70 -13.60
C TRP A 253 13.18 -12.72 -12.23
N VAL A 254 11.89 -13.05 -12.16
CA VAL A 254 11.13 -13.13 -10.90
C VAL A 254 11.78 -14.16 -9.97
N ASP A 255 12.16 -15.31 -10.50
CA ASP A 255 12.87 -16.38 -9.75
C ASP A 255 14.25 -15.90 -9.28
N ALA A 256 15.01 -15.21 -10.16
CA ALA A 256 16.32 -14.66 -9.80
C ALA A 256 16.22 -13.61 -8.66
N VAL A 257 15.16 -12.79 -8.63
CA VAL A 257 14.89 -11.85 -7.53
C VAL A 257 14.61 -12.62 -6.23
N ALA A 258 13.78 -13.66 -6.26
CA ALA A 258 13.48 -14.48 -5.08
C ALA A 258 14.73 -15.19 -4.54
N ASP A 259 15.54 -15.75 -5.43
CA ASP A 259 16.81 -16.42 -5.09
C ASP A 259 17.82 -15.41 -4.50
N ALA A 260 17.96 -14.21 -5.10
CA ALA A 260 18.85 -13.18 -4.62
C ALA A 260 18.48 -12.70 -3.20
N LYS A 261 17.18 -12.49 -2.94
CA LYS A 261 16.68 -12.15 -1.59
C LYS A 261 16.96 -13.25 -0.57
N THR A 262 16.76 -14.52 -0.98
CA THR A 262 17.04 -15.67 -0.11
C THR A 262 18.53 -15.79 0.22
N ARG A 263 19.40 -15.62 -0.79
CA ARG A 263 20.85 -15.61 -0.61
C ARG A 263 21.32 -14.44 0.25
N ALA A 264 20.84 -13.23 -0.01
CA ALA A 264 21.16 -12.06 0.78
C ALA A 264 20.89 -12.25 2.26
N LYS A 265 19.72 -12.86 2.57
CA LYS A 265 19.35 -13.22 3.94
C LYS A 265 20.28 -14.27 4.55
N ALA A 266 20.73 -15.25 3.76
CA ALA A 266 21.63 -16.31 4.23
C ALA A 266 23.09 -15.85 4.38
N GLU A 267 23.53 -14.91 3.54
CA GLU A 267 24.90 -14.40 3.46
C GLU A 267 25.07 -13.06 4.22
N ASP A 268 24.02 -12.56 4.86
CA ASP A 268 23.98 -11.26 5.59
C ASP A 268 24.39 -10.07 4.71
N VAL A 269 23.90 -10.06 3.47
CA VAL A 269 24.16 -9.00 2.49
C VAL A 269 22.97 -8.04 2.47
N ALA A 270 23.17 -6.76 2.80
CA ALA A 270 22.12 -5.75 2.83
C ALA A 270 21.57 -5.44 1.43
N ASP A 271 22.43 -5.26 0.43
CA ASP A 271 22.03 -5.01 -0.96
C ASP A 271 21.79 -6.32 -1.71
N TRP A 272 20.59 -6.91 -1.57
CA TRP A 272 20.23 -8.14 -2.26
C TRP A 272 20.26 -8.02 -3.79
N LYS A 273 20.07 -6.81 -4.36
CA LYS A 273 20.12 -6.60 -5.81
C LYS A 273 21.49 -6.89 -6.39
N SER A 274 22.58 -6.64 -5.63
CA SER A 274 23.94 -6.99 -6.04
C SER A 274 24.15 -8.48 -6.28
N LEU A 275 23.26 -9.32 -5.74
CA LEU A 275 23.27 -10.78 -5.91
C LEU A 275 22.32 -11.25 -7.03
N CYS A 276 21.50 -10.35 -7.59
CA CYS A 276 20.61 -10.69 -8.68
C CYS A 276 21.33 -10.55 -10.02
N GLU A 277 21.44 -11.67 -10.74
CA GLU A 277 22.17 -11.72 -12.03
C GLU A 277 21.31 -11.31 -13.23
N ARG A 278 20.06 -10.93 -13.01
CA ARG A 278 19.10 -10.55 -14.05
C ARG A 278 18.47 -9.21 -13.75
N GLU A 279 18.13 -8.49 -14.80
CA GLU A 279 17.38 -7.23 -14.74
C GLU A 279 16.02 -7.41 -15.42
N PRO A 280 14.98 -6.63 -15.04
CA PRO A 280 13.70 -6.66 -15.71
C PRO A 280 13.80 -6.03 -17.09
N ASN A 281 13.20 -6.66 -18.09
CA ASN A 281 13.01 -5.99 -19.37
C ASN A 281 11.85 -5.00 -19.29
N PRO A 282 11.86 -3.94 -20.12
CA PRO A 282 10.75 -3.02 -20.24
C PRO A 282 9.43 -3.72 -20.58
N LEU A 283 8.32 -3.12 -20.15
CA LEU A 283 6.99 -3.53 -20.55
C LEU A 283 6.76 -3.14 -22.04
N PRO A 284 6.04 -3.96 -22.81
CA PRO A 284 5.55 -3.53 -24.12
C PRO A 284 4.63 -2.31 -24.01
N ASP A 285 4.65 -1.42 -25.00
CA ASP A 285 3.78 -0.23 -25.06
C ASP A 285 2.29 -0.54 -24.86
N SER A 286 1.83 -1.71 -25.31
CA SER A 286 0.43 -2.14 -25.12
C SER A 286 0.11 -2.40 -23.65
N VAL A 287 1.06 -2.96 -22.91
CA VAL A 287 0.91 -3.24 -21.46
C VAL A 287 0.95 -1.94 -20.66
N VAL A 288 1.90 -1.05 -20.98
CA VAL A 288 1.98 0.29 -20.38
C VAL A 288 0.67 1.04 -20.57
N ARG A 289 0.11 1.06 -21.81
CA ARG A 289 -1.16 1.74 -22.09
C ARG A 289 -2.33 1.12 -21.32
N ALA A 290 -2.50 -0.20 -21.38
CA ALA A 290 -3.60 -0.86 -20.70
C ALA A 290 -3.54 -0.65 -19.17
N THR A 291 -2.34 -0.68 -18.60
CA THR A 291 -2.14 -0.40 -17.17
C THR A 291 -2.40 1.08 -16.84
N SER A 292 -1.94 2.02 -17.68
CA SER A 292 -2.23 3.45 -17.55
C SER A 292 -3.73 3.73 -17.58
N ASP A 293 -4.45 3.14 -18.55
CA ASP A 293 -5.90 3.28 -18.65
C ASP A 293 -6.61 2.69 -17.43
N LEU A 294 -6.12 1.56 -16.89
CA LEU A 294 -6.66 0.94 -15.68
C LEU A 294 -6.52 1.86 -14.45
N TYR A 295 -5.35 2.46 -14.23
CA TYR A 295 -5.15 3.38 -13.09
C TYR A 295 -6.05 4.61 -13.20
N ARG A 296 -6.14 5.22 -14.39
CA ARG A 296 -6.95 6.41 -14.63
C ARG A 296 -8.45 6.14 -14.54
N ALA A 297 -8.93 5.08 -15.20
CA ALA A 297 -10.33 4.65 -15.13
C ALA A 297 -10.73 4.24 -13.70
N GLY A 298 -9.81 3.53 -13.02
CA GLY A 298 -9.99 3.12 -11.64
C GLY A 298 -10.09 4.30 -10.69
N ALA A 299 -9.23 5.32 -10.83
CA ALA A 299 -9.28 6.52 -10.01
C ALA A 299 -10.59 7.30 -10.23
N ASN A 300 -11.02 7.51 -11.49
CA ASN A 300 -12.31 8.14 -11.78
C ASN A 300 -13.48 7.36 -11.13
N THR A 301 -13.49 6.04 -11.27
CA THR A 301 -14.54 5.19 -10.69
C THR A 301 -14.51 5.21 -9.17
N TYR A 302 -13.33 5.10 -8.58
CA TYR A 302 -13.16 5.08 -7.13
C TYR A 302 -13.50 6.43 -6.49
N THR A 303 -13.04 7.55 -7.04
CA THR A 303 -13.33 8.88 -6.48
C THR A 303 -14.73 9.38 -6.85
N GLY A 304 -15.29 8.93 -7.98
CA GLY A 304 -16.53 9.47 -8.56
C GLY A 304 -16.31 10.82 -9.25
N ILE A 305 -15.05 11.22 -9.44
CA ILE A 305 -14.65 12.46 -10.11
C ILE A 305 -13.95 12.10 -11.42
N GLU A 306 -14.37 12.69 -12.53
CA GLU A 306 -13.76 12.45 -13.84
C GLU A 306 -12.54 13.34 -14.07
N PHE A 307 -11.44 13.03 -13.39
CA PHE A 307 -10.17 13.73 -13.57
C PHE A 307 -9.47 13.39 -14.89
N PHE A 308 -9.69 12.18 -15.40
CA PHE A 308 -8.95 11.64 -16.53
C PHE A 308 -9.87 11.37 -17.71
N ASP A 309 -9.43 11.73 -18.93
CA ASP A 309 -9.97 11.19 -20.17
C ASP A 309 -9.49 9.72 -20.29
N ALA A 310 -10.29 8.79 -19.83
CA ALA A 310 -10.00 7.38 -19.74
C ALA A 310 -11.21 6.54 -20.21
N PRO A 311 -11.01 5.28 -20.64
CA PRO A 311 -12.12 4.38 -20.91
C PRO A 311 -12.91 4.12 -19.61
N SER A 312 -14.08 3.48 -19.73
CA SER A 312 -14.75 2.96 -18.53
C SER A 312 -13.87 1.91 -17.84
N LEU A 313 -14.06 1.72 -16.52
CA LEU A 313 -13.31 0.70 -15.78
C LEU A 313 -13.50 -0.69 -16.39
N ALA A 314 -14.70 -1.02 -16.87
CA ALA A 314 -14.98 -2.30 -17.52
C ALA A 314 -14.12 -2.51 -18.79
N GLU A 315 -14.04 -1.49 -19.66
CA GLU A 315 -13.21 -1.54 -20.88
C GLU A 315 -11.71 -1.64 -20.55
N ALA A 316 -11.25 -0.90 -19.52
CA ALA A 316 -9.86 -0.98 -19.06
C ALA A 316 -9.53 -2.35 -18.47
N VAL A 317 -10.44 -2.96 -17.73
CA VAL A 317 -10.32 -4.32 -17.20
C VAL A 317 -10.28 -5.36 -18.31
N ASP A 318 -11.14 -5.24 -19.33
CA ASP A 318 -11.10 -6.15 -20.48
C ASP A 318 -9.76 -6.05 -21.22
N ALA A 319 -9.21 -4.84 -21.37
CA ALA A 319 -7.90 -4.65 -22.00
C ALA A 319 -6.74 -5.31 -21.22
N VAL A 320 -6.78 -5.34 -19.89
CA VAL A 320 -5.74 -6.03 -19.09
C VAL A 320 -5.94 -7.55 -19.02
N ARG A 321 -7.16 -8.06 -19.20
CA ARG A 321 -7.42 -9.51 -19.33
C ARG A 321 -6.80 -10.11 -20.58
N ASP A 322 -6.68 -9.32 -21.64
CA ASP A 322 -6.12 -9.73 -22.93
C ASP A 322 -4.57 -9.75 -22.94
N LEU A 323 -3.90 -9.34 -21.83
CA LEU A 323 -2.43 -9.34 -21.69
C LEU A 323 -1.92 -10.73 -21.25
#